data_0810bbed74c5afa70283fcfaaab09c7c
#
_entry.id   0810bbed74c5afa70283fcfaaab09c7c
#
_cell.length_a   1.000
_cell.length_b   1.000
_cell.length_c   1.000
_cell.angle_alpha   90.00
_cell.angle_beta   90.00
_cell.angle_gamma   90.00
#
_symmetry.space_group_name_H-M   'P 1'
#
loop_
_entity.id
_entity.type
_entity.pdbx_description
1 polymer ?
#
loop_
_entity_poly.entity_id
_entity_poly.type
_entity_poly.pdbx_seq_one_letter_code
_entity_poly.pdbx_strand_id
1 'polypeptide(L)'
;MIPDDLEALALADAIGALDPEDRLVLDARIAALSPEERAHVASLYDVTLALGSGVDQADPPARVRDHVIAATRTPGRYTVFGGDQEWADTLLPGIQSKVLSIDKARGVVTILIRARAGAVYPSHRHSGPEECYVIRGSVVIDGRVLRAGDFHHADADSDHGEITTAEGAEVLIVGAIDDYLPSHS
;
A
#
# COMPACT_ATOMS: atom_id res chain seq x y z
N MET A 1 -12.46 25.97 -29.60
CA MET A 1 -13.42 24.85 -29.83
C MET A 1 -12.60 23.65 -30.25
N ILE A 2 -12.64 22.56 -29.50
CA ILE A 2 -11.90 21.33 -29.82
C ILE A 2 -12.66 20.53 -30.87
N PRO A 3 -11.99 19.70 -31.68
CA PRO A 3 -12.63 18.78 -32.63
C PRO A 3 -13.49 17.73 -31.93
N ASP A 4 -14.63 17.36 -32.55
CA ASP A 4 -15.59 16.39 -31.96
C ASP A 4 -14.96 15.02 -31.67
N ASP A 5 -14.00 14.59 -32.49
CA ASP A 5 -13.28 13.34 -32.30
C ASP A 5 -12.34 13.37 -31.07
N LEU A 6 -11.76 14.52 -30.73
CA LEU A 6 -10.96 14.70 -29.51
C LEU A 6 -11.86 14.73 -28.28
N GLU A 7 -13.03 15.35 -28.36
CA GLU A 7 -14.03 15.35 -27.30
C GLU A 7 -14.51 13.91 -26.98
N ALA A 8 -14.77 13.12 -28.04
CA ALA A 8 -15.15 11.72 -27.89
C ALA A 8 -14.06 10.88 -27.22
N LEU A 9 -12.79 11.07 -27.59
CA LEU A 9 -11.66 10.40 -26.94
C LEU A 9 -11.54 10.81 -25.48
N ALA A 10 -11.68 12.10 -25.15
CA ALA A 10 -11.62 12.57 -23.77
C ALA A 10 -12.76 12.03 -22.90
N LEU A 11 -13.97 11.93 -23.42
CA LEU A 11 -15.11 11.32 -22.73
C LEU A 11 -14.92 9.81 -22.52
N ALA A 12 -14.42 9.09 -23.54
CA ALA A 12 -14.11 7.67 -23.43
C ALA A 12 -13.04 7.41 -22.35
N ASP A 13 -12.02 8.27 -22.28
CA ASP A 13 -11.01 8.19 -21.25
C ASP A 13 -11.58 8.48 -19.86
N ALA A 14 -12.41 9.49 -19.72
CA ALA A 14 -13.03 9.87 -18.45
C ALA A 14 -13.89 8.75 -17.80
N ILE A 15 -14.46 7.87 -18.63
CA ILE A 15 -15.21 6.69 -18.17
C ILE A 15 -14.37 5.39 -18.16
N GLY A 16 -13.07 5.47 -18.45
CA GLY A 16 -12.18 4.31 -18.47
C GLY A 16 -12.40 3.34 -19.63
N ALA A 17 -12.99 3.82 -20.74
CA ALA A 17 -13.31 3.01 -21.93
C ALA A 17 -12.28 3.16 -23.07
N LEU A 18 -11.20 3.93 -22.84
CA LEU A 18 -10.17 4.15 -23.86
C LEU A 18 -9.11 3.06 -23.80
N ASP A 19 -8.71 2.55 -24.96
CA ASP A 19 -7.59 1.60 -25.01
C ASP A 19 -6.22 2.29 -24.92
N PRO A 20 -5.12 1.54 -24.66
CA PRO A 20 -3.80 2.14 -24.45
C PRO A 20 -3.23 2.86 -25.68
N GLU A 21 -3.60 2.47 -26.93
CA GLU A 21 -3.10 3.11 -28.14
C GLU A 21 -3.80 4.45 -28.35
N ASP A 22 -5.11 4.49 -28.20
CA ASP A 22 -5.92 5.70 -28.29
C ASP A 22 -5.59 6.68 -27.15
N ARG A 23 -5.22 6.17 -25.97
CA ARG A 23 -4.74 7.00 -24.87
C ARG A 23 -3.47 7.78 -25.23
N LEU A 24 -2.50 7.15 -25.90
CA LEU A 24 -1.29 7.85 -26.36
C LEU A 24 -1.63 8.95 -27.38
N VAL A 25 -2.61 8.69 -28.25
CA VAL A 25 -3.09 9.69 -29.23
C VAL A 25 -3.75 10.86 -28.49
N LEU A 26 -4.61 10.59 -27.52
CA LEU A 26 -5.27 11.62 -26.70
C LEU A 26 -4.25 12.50 -25.98
N ASP A 27 -3.28 11.89 -25.29
CA ASP A 27 -2.25 12.62 -24.53
C ASP A 27 -1.43 13.55 -25.42
N ALA A 28 -1.02 13.08 -26.60
CA ALA A 28 -0.30 13.90 -27.59
C ALA A 28 -1.14 15.08 -28.09
N ARG A 29 -2.43 14.86 -28.32
CA ARG A 29 -3.35 15.91 -28.81
C ARG A 29 -3.63 16.94 -27.72
N ILE A 30 -3.85 16.52 -26.46
CA ILE A 30 -4.04 17.42 -25.31
C ILE A 30 -2.80 18.29 -25.09
N ALA A 31 -1.60 17.74 -25.25
CA ALA A 31 -0.37 18.51 -25.12
C ALA A 31 -0.24 19.67 -26.12
N ALA A 32 -0.85 19.53 -27.29
CA ALA A 32 -0.83 20.52 -28.38
C ALA A 32 -1.93 21.60 -28.26
N LEU A 33 -2.88 21.45 -27.32
CA LEU A 33 -4.00 22.39 -27.15
C LEU A 33 -3.58 23.72 -26.53
N SER A 34 -4.34 24.78 -26.81
CA SER A 34 -4.26 26.05 -26.09
C SER A 34 -4.74 25.89 -24.62
N PRO A 35 -4.41 26.83 -23.73
CA PRO A 35 -4.89 26.80 -22.34
C PRO A 35 -6.42 26.77 -22.22
N GLU A 36 -7.13 27.47 -23.11
CA GLU A 36 -8.60 27.51 -23.12
C GLU A 36 -9.20 26.17 -23.54
N GLU A 37 -8.64 25.53 -24.58
CA GLU A 37 -9.07 24.22 -25.02
C GLU A 37 -8.77 23.11 -24.00
N ARG A 38 -7.62 23.19 -23.30
CA ARG A 38 -7.33 22.28 -22.17
C ARG A 38 -8.33 22.44 -21.03
N ALA A 39 -8.75 23.67 -20.72
CA ALA A 39 -9.78 23.91 -19.71
C ALA A 39 -11.13 23.30 -20.11
N HIS A 40 -11.46 23.34 -21.40
CA HIS A 40 -12.67 22.69 -21.91
C HIS A 40 -12.58 21.17 -21.77
N VAL A 41 -11.47 20.54 -22.15
CA VAL A 41 -11.25 19.10 -21.95
C VAL A 41 -11.37 18.74 -20.46
N ALA A 42 -10.76 19.51 -19.56
CA ALA A 42 -10.87 19.29 -18.12
C ALA A 42 -12.31 19.31 -17.62
N SER A 43 -13.15 20.21 -18.16
CA SER A 43 -14.57 20.28 -17.78
C SER A 43 -15.36 19.02 -18.15
N LEU A 44 -14.96 18.27 -19.17
CA LEU A 44 -15.60 17.00 -19.54
C LEU A 44 -15.34 15.92 -18.46
N TYR A 45 -14.13 15.88 -17.92
CA TYR A 45 -13.82 14.98 -16.79
C TYR A 45 -14.61 15.36 -15.53
N ASP A 46 -14.73 16.67 -15.23
CA ASP A 46 -15.50 17.14 -14.06
C ASP A 46 -16.98 16.73 -14.17
N VAL A 47 -17.58 16.85 -15.34
CA VAL A 47 -18.97 16.41 -15.59
C VAL A 47 -19.12 14.91 -15.39
N THR A 48 -18.16 14.12 -15.89
CA THR A 48 -18.18 12.66 -15.75
C THR A 48 -18.05 12.24 -14.29
N LEU A 49 -17.14 12.86 -13.54
CA LEU A 49 -17.00 12.66 -12.10
C LEU A 49 -18.29 13.04 -11.33
N ALA A 50 -18.93 14.15 -11.70
CA ALA A 50 -20.18 14.58 -11.07
C ALA A 50 -21.32 13.59 -11.32
N LEU A 51 -21.39 12.97 -12.49
CA LEU A 51 -22.36 11.91 -12.79
C LEU A 51 -22.11 10.66 -11.96
N GLY A 52 -20.82 10.29 -11.76
CA GLY A 52 -20.43 9.16 -10.90
C GLY A 52 -20.74 9.38 -9.42
N SER A 53 -20.71 10.62 -8.93
CA SER A 53 -21.01 10.94 -7.53
C SER A 53 -22.49 10.83 -7.14
N GLY A 54 -23.38 10.77 -8.13
CA GLY A 54 -24.82 10.57 -7.93
C GLY A 54 -25.25 9.10 -7.78
N VAL A 55 -24.30 8.15 -7.86
CA VAL A 55 -24.57 6.72 -7.70
C VAL A 55 -24.19 6.30 -6.27
N ASP A 56 -25.01 5.47 -5.64
CA ASP A 56 -24.70 4.89 -4.33
C ASP A 56 -23.32 4.18 -4.40
N GLN A 57 -22.41 4.67 -3.56
CA GLN A 57 -21.07 4.09 -3.50
C GLN A 57 -21.15 2.73 -2.81
N ALA A 58 -20.85 1.67 -3.54
CA ALA A 58 -20.65 0.34 -2.99
C ALA A 58 -19.15 0.02 -2.94
N ASP A 59 -18.70 -0.52 -1.82
CA ASP A 59 -17.32 -1.01 -1.73
C ASP A 59 -17.10 -2.11 -2.79
N PRO A 60 -16.09 -1.98 -3.64
CA PRO A 60 -15.82 -3.01 -4.63
C PRO A 60 -15.43 -4.31 -3.94
N PRO A 61 -15.84 -5.47 -4.47
CA PRO A 61 -15.38 -6.76 -3.98
C PRO A 61 -13.84 -6.78 -3.88
N ALA A 62 -13.29 -7.40 -2.83
CA ALA A 62 -11.85 -7.43 -2.57
C ALA A 62 -11.02 -7.81 -3.82
N ARG A 63 -11.47 -8.81 -4.59
CA ARG A 63 -10.85 -9.23 -5.86
C ARG A 63 -10.74 -8.11 -6.90
N VAL A 64 -11.73 -7.20 -6.95
CA VAL A 64 -11.75 -6.07 -7.91
C VAL A 64 -10.77 -5.00 -7.43
N ARG A 65 -10.79 -4.69 -6.14
CA ARG A 65 -9.83 -3.78 -5.50
C ARG A 65 -8.38 -4.25 -5.73
N ASP A 66 -8.10 -5.52 -5.45
CA ASP A 66 -6.76 -6.11 -5.61
C ASP A 66 -6.32 -6.09 -7.08
N HIS A 67 -7.24 -6.36 -8.01
CA HIS A 67 -6.95 -6.32 -9.44
C HIS A 67 -6.63 -4.89 -9.92
N VAL A 68 -7.43 -3.90 -9.50
CA VAL A 68 -7.20 -2.48 -9.85
C VAL A 68 -5.87 -2.00 -9.27
N ILE A 69 -5.59 -2.30 -8.00
CA ILE A 69 -4.30 -1.95 -7.37
C ILE A 69 -3.13 -2.62 -8.12
N ALA A 70 -3.27 -3.87 -8.53
CA ALA A 70 -2.23 -4.58 -9.30
C ALA A 70 -2.06 -3.96 -10.70
N ALA A 71 -3.15 -3.57 -11.37
CA ALA A 71 -3.13 -2.98 -12.72
C ALA A 71 -2.57 -1.55 -12.74
N THR A 72 -2.76 -0.78 -11.66
CA THR A 72 -2.24 0.59 -11.55
C THR A 72 -0.77 0.65 -11.13
N ARG A 73 -0.16 -0.49 -10.77
CA ARG A 73 1.27 -0.56 -10.46
C ARG A 73 2.08 -0.44 -11.73
N THR A 74 2.92 0.60 -11.81
CA THR A 74 3.98 0.66 -12.82
C THR A 74 4.90 -0.55 -12.61
N PRO A 75 5.15 -1.40 -13.63
CA PRO A 75 6.04 -2.55 -13.47
C PRO A 75 7.39 -2.14 -12.87
N GLY A 76 7.74 -2.74 -11.74
CA GLY A 76 9.02 -2.57 -11.07
C GLY A 76 9.15 -1.37 -10.12
N ARG A 77 8.14 -0.48 -10.00
CA ARG A 77 8.17 0.63 -9.03
C ARG A 77 6.79 0.99 -8.52
N TYR A 78 6.68 1.23 -7.22
CA TYR A 78 5.50 1.84 -6.61
C TYR A 78 5.91 2.68 -5.40
N THR A 79 5.07 3.63 -5.03
CA THR A 79 5.27 4.50 -3.86
C THR A 79 4.05 4.38 -2.96
N VAL A 80 4.31 4.24 -1.67
CA VAL A 80 3.29 4.28 -0.62
C VAL A 80 3.49 5.54 0.17
N PHE A 81 2.52 6.45 0.14
CA PHE A 81 2.55 7.65 0.96
C PHE A 81 2.03 7.35 2.37
N GLY A 82 2.63 7.96 3.38
CA GLY A 82 2.31 7.67 4.79
C GLY A 82 0.84 7.92 5.17
N GLY A 83 0.14 8.81 4.44
CA GLY A 83 -1.28 9.10 4.62
C GLY A 83 -2.25 8.15 3.90
N ASP A 84 -1.76 7.35 2.94
CA ASP A 84 -2.62 6.54 2.05
C ASP A 84 -3.03 5.20 2.67
N GLN A 85 -2.43 4.83 3.77
CA GLN A 85 -2.71 3.56 4.46
C GLN A 85 -3.02 3.79 5.92
N GLU A 86 -4.07 3.14 6.39
CA GLU A 86 -4.44 3.12 7.80
C GLU A 86 -3.71 2.00 8.56
N TRP A 87 -3.58 2.18 9.87
CA TRP A 87 -3.12 1.14 10.78
C TRP A 87 -4.24 0.16 11.03
N ALA A 88 -3.99 -1.11 10.81
CA ALA A 88 -4.93 -2.19 11.10
C ALA A 88 -4.61 -2.80 12.47
N ASP A 89 -5.66 -3.07 13.26
CA ASP A 89 -5.51 -3.84 14.49
C ASP A 89 -5.14 -5.29 14.14
N THR A 90 -4.22 -5.85 14.92
CA THR A 90 -3.86 -7.27 14.85
C THR A 90 -4.67 -8.08 15.88
N LEU A 91 -4.51 -9.41 15.86
CA LEU A 91 -5.08 -10.26 16.90
C LEU A 91 -4.40 -10.08 18.28
N LEU A 92 -3.24 -9.42 18.31
CA LEU A 92 -2.47 -9.20 19.53
C LEU A 92 -2.88 -7.86 20.17
N PRO A 93 -3.28 -7.84 21.45
CA PRO A 93 -3.73 -6.61 22.10
C PRO A 93 -2.65 -5.53 22.12
N GLY A 94 -3.03 -4.32 21.67
CA GLY A 94 -2.13 -3.16 21.65
C GLY A 94 -1.08 -3.16 20.55
N ILE A 95 -1.20 -4.06 19.57
CA ILE A 95 -0.33 -4.15 18.40
C ILE A 95 -1.13 -3.87 17.14
N GLN A 96 -0.65 -2.94 16.35
CA GLN A 96 -1.20 -2.58 15.04
C GLN A 96 -0.15 -2.80 13.96
N SER A 97 -0.62 -3.05 12.74
CA SER A 97 0.25 -3.26 11.60
C SER A 97 -0.14 -2.42 10.40
N LYS A 98 0.82 -2.18 9.51
CA LYS A 98 0.62 -1.52 8.23
C LYS A 98 1.53 -2.19 7.19
N VAL A 99 0.93 -2.91 6.24
CA VAL A 99 1.68 -3.60 5.18
C VAL A 99 2.13 -2.58 4.14
N LEU A 100 3.43 -2.47 3.90
CA LEU A 100 4.01 -1.57 2.91
C LEU A 100 4.22 -2.27 1.56
N SER A 101 4.62 -3.54 1.58
CA SER A 101 4.94 -4.30 0.37
C SER A 101 4.73 -5.79 0.57
N ILE A 102 4.28 -6.47 -0.47
CA ILE A 102 4.20 -7.94 -0.55
C ILE A 102 4.89 -8.37 -1.83
N ASP A 103 5.99 -9.10 -1.71
CA ASP A 103 6.67 -9.76 -2.82
C ASP A 103 6.35 -11.26 -2.80
N LYS A 104 5.27 -11.64 -3.48
CA LYS A 104 4.81 -13.04 -3.55
C LYS A 104 5.83 -13.95 -4.24
N ALA A 105 6.63 -13.42 -5.17
CA ALA A 105 7.62 -14.23 -5.89
C ALA A 105 8.79 -14.62 -4.99
N ARG A 106 9.15 -13.76 -4.03
CA ARG A 106 10.19 -14.00 -3.03
C ARG A 106 9.67 -14.54 -1.70
N GLY A 107 8.34 -14.55 -1.51
CA GLY A 107 7.74 -14.94 -0.24
C GLY A 107 7.98 -13.93 0.89
N VAL A 108 8.18 -12.63 0.58
CA VAL A 108 8.61 -11.60 1.53
C VAL A 108 7.56 -10.52 1.68
N VAL A 109 7.32 -10.09 2.92
CA VAL A 109 6.53 -8.92 3.28
C VAL A 109 7.40 -7.84 3.91
N THR A 110 7.11 -6.58 3.63
CA THR A 110 7.62 -5.42 4.36
C THR A 110 6.46 -4.78 5.09
N ILE A 111 6.55 -4.67 6.41
CA ILE A 111 5.46 -4.25 7.28
C ILE A 111 5.97 -3.32 8.38
N LEU A 112 5.16 -2.33 8.75
CA LEU A 112 5.35 -1.56 9.97
C LEU A 112 4.51 -2.20 11.08
N ILE A 113 5.11 -2.36 12.24
CA ILE A 113 4.43 -2.78 13.48
C ILE A 113 4.51 -1.62 14.46
N ARG A 114 3.37 -1.29 15.05
CA ARG A 114 3.26 -0.33 16.14
C ARG A 114 2.74 -1.05 17.38
N ALA A 115 3.50 -1.01 18.46
CA ALA A 115 3.14 -1.57 19.74
C ALA A 115 2.92 -0.46 20.77
N ARG A 116 1.83 -0.53 21.54
CA ARG A 116 1.59 0.36 22.69
C ARG A 116 2.50 -0.01 23.85
N ALA A 117 2.67 0.93 24.79
CA ALA A 117 3.35 0.65 26.06
C ALA A 117 2.74 -0.57 26.75
N GLY A 118 3.58 -1.50 27.20
CA GLY A 118 3.19 -2.74 27.84
C GLY A 118 2.71 -3.85 26.89
N ALA A 119 2.71 -3.64 25.57
CA ALA A 119 2.37 -4.70 24.63
C ALA A 119 3.42 -5.82 24.61
N VAL A 120 2.93 -7.03 24.36
CA VAL A 120 3.76 -8.25 24.29
C VAL A 120 3.48 -8.93 22.95
N TYR A 121 4.54 -9.22 22.22
CA TYR A 121 4.49 -10.11 21.06
C TYR A 121 4.95 -11.49 21.52
N PRO A 122 4.14 -12.53 21.34
CA PRO A 122 4.46 -13.86 21.90
C PRO A 122 5.69 -14.48 21.24
N SER A 123 6.29 -15.44 21.92
CA SER A 123 7.36 -16.26 21.35
C SER A 123 6.89 -16.95 20.07
N HIS A 124 7.75 -16.99 19.08
CA HIS A 124 7.44 -17.54 17.74
C HIS A 124 8.70 -18.08 17.07
N ARG A 125 8.46 -18.87 16.01
CA ARG A 125 9.49 -19.39 15.14
C ARG A 125 9.40 -18.68 13.78
N HIS A 126 10.54 -18.38 13.19
CA HIS A 126 10.62 -17.78 11.88
C HIS A 126 10.56 -18.82 10.76
N SER A 127 9.62 -18.68 9.82
CA SER A 127 9.55 -19.52 8.63
C SER A 127 10.58 -19.11 7.55
N GLY A 128 11.10 -17.90 7.64
CA GLY A 128 12.13 -17.32 6.80
C GLY A 128 12.99 -16.33 7.58
N PRO A 129 14.04 -15.75 7.00
CA PRO A 129 14.83 -14.72 7.66
C PRO A 129 13.97 -13.48 7.94
N GLU A 130 14.23 -12.84 9.10
CA GLU A 130 13.57 -11.60 9.50
C GLU A 130 14.59 -10.50 9.78
N GLU A 131 14.28 -9.32 9.32
CA GLU A 131 15.01 -8.09 9.59
C GLU A 131 14.10 -7.12 10.32
N CYS A 132 14.52 -6.63 11.48
CA CYS A 132 13.79 -5.68 12.31
C CYS A 132 14.62 -4.42 12.54
N TYR A 133 14.06 -3.28 12.17
CA TYR A 133 14.66 -1.97 12.41
C TYR A 133 13.76 -1.14 13.33
N VAL A 134 14.28 -0.66 14.44
CA VAL A 134 13.52 0.17 15.39
C VAL A 134 13.47 1.61 14.88
N ILE A 135 12.28 2.08 14.52
CA ILE A 135 12.05 3.46 14.03
C ILE A 135 11.90 4.40 15.22
N ARG A 136 11.13 3.97 16.26
CA ARG A 136 10.81 4.80 17.42
C ARG A 136 10.52 3.92 18.63
N GLY A 137 10.81 4.46 19.83
CA GLY A 137 10.63 3.75 21.11
C GLY A 137 11.70 2.71 21.35
N SER A 138 11.34 1.64 22.07
CA SER A 138 12.25 0.54 22.35
C SER A 138 11.51 -0.80 22.45
N VAL A 139 12.21 -1.87 22.10
CA VAL A 139 11.75 -3.25 22.27
C VAL A 139 12.80 -4.05 23.03
N VAL A 140 12.36 -5.07 23.77
CA VAL A 140 13.24 -6.05 24.41
C VAL A 140 13.12 -7.35 23.66
N ILE A 141 14.22 -7.80 23.06
CA ILE A 141 14.36 -9.06 22.33
C ILE A 141 15.45 -9.87 23.01
N ASP A 142 15.13 -11.09 23.46
CA ASP A 142 16.06 -12.00 24.14
C ASP A 142 16.86 -11.33 25.29
N GLY A 143 16.17 -10.50 26.07
CA GLY A 143 16.75 -9.76 27.20
C GLY A 143 17.61 -8.54 26.79
N ARG A 144 17.70 -8.21 25.50
CA ARG A 144 18.41 -7.03 25.01
C ARG A 144 17.42 -5.92 24.69
N VAL A 145 17.73 -4.69 25.12
CA VAL A 145 16.94 -3.50 24.80
C VAL A 145 17.46 -2.91 23.51
N LEU A 146 16.62 -2.93 22.46
CA LEU A 146 16.86 -2.24 21.21
C LEU A 146 16.08 -0.92 21.20
N ARG A 147 16.71 0.15 20.72
CA ARG A 147 16.16 1.51 20.64
C ARG A 147 16.10 2.00 19.20
N ALA A 148 15.47 3.15 18.99
CA ALA A 148 15.44 3.79 17.69
C ALA A 148 16.84 3.87 17.06
N GLY A 149 16.97 3.34 15.84
CA GLY A 149 18.22 3.20 15.10
C GLY A 149 18.89 1.82 15.23
N ASP A 150 18.47 0.99 16.18
CA ASP A 150 19.01 -0.36 16.30
C ASP A 150 18.36 -1.33 15.28
N PHE A 151 19.15 -2.33 14.91
CA PHE A 151 18.77 -3.35 13.95
C PHE A 151 18.95 -4.74 14.58
N HIS A 152 18.02 -5.63 14.29
CA HIS A 152 18.05 -7.02 14.67
C HIS A 152 17.80 -7.90 13.46
N HIS A 153 18.48 -9.04 13.37
CA HIS A 153 18.29 -10.05 12.36
C HIS A 153 18.07 -11.40 13.01
N ALA A 154 17.10 -12.13 12.51
CA ALA A 154 16.85 -13.52 12.85
C ALA A 154 16.95 -14.39 11.60
N ASP A 155 17.68 -15.50 11.68
CA ASP A 155 17.78 -16.48 10.61
C ASP A 155 16.47 -17.28 10.46
N ALA A 156 16.24 -17.82 9.28
CA ALA A 156 15.18 -18.81 9.07
C ALA A 156 15.34 -19.97 10.06
N ASP A 157 14.22 -20.52 10.49
CA ASP A 157 14.15 -21.61 11.46
C ASP A 157 14.65 -21.27 12.88
N SER A 158 14.98 -20.00 13.16
CA SER A 158 15.31 -19.54 14.51
C SER A 158 14.03 -19.32 15.34
N ASP A 159 14.19 -19.35 16.66
CA ASP A 159 13.11 -19.09 17.61
C ASP A 159 13.36 -17.77 18.33
N HIS A 160 12.33 -16.93 18.45
CA HIS A 160 12.33 -15.78 19.33
C HIS A 160 11.59 -16.10 20.63
N GLY A 161 12.13 -15.58 21.75
CA GLY A 161 11.37 -15.40 22.98
C GLY A 161 10.27 -14.35 22.84
N GLU A 162 9.58 -14.05 23.94
CA GLU A 162 8.64 -12.92 23.97
C GLU A 162 9.36 -11.60 23.69
N ILE A 163 8.74 -10.77 22.81
CA ILE A 163 9.20 -9.42 22.56
C ILE A 163 8.29 -8.46 23.34
N THR A 164 8.88 -7.61 24.14
CA THR A 164 8.14 -6.66 24.98
C THR A 164 8.54 -5.23 24.72
N THR A 165 7.65 -4.29 25.05
CA THR A 165 7.98 -2.87 25.05
C THR A 165 7.39 -2.19 26.28
N ALA A 166 8.22 -1.46 27.03
CA ALA A 166 7.77 -0.74 28.22
C ALA A 166 7.10 0.60 27.88
N GLU A 167 7.60 1.29 26.88
CA GLU A 167 7.17 2.65 26.49
C GLU A 167 6.41 2.73 25.16
N GLY A 168 6.33 1.61 24.45
CA GLY A 168 5.83 1.52 23.09
C GLY A 168 6.94 1.61 22.05
N ALA A 169 6.67 1.07 20.88
CA ALA A 169 7.63 1.04 19.79
C ALA A 169 6.94 1.10 18.43
N GLU A 170 7.70 1.53 17.43
CA GLU A 170 7.37 1.38 16.02
C GLU A 170 8.59 0.80 15.31
N VAL A 171 8.40 -0.32 14.64
CA VAL A 171 9.46 -1.06 13.96
C VAL A 171 9.11 -1.33 12.51
N LEU A 172 10.11 -1.36 11.64
CA LEU A 172 10.01 -1.87 10.28
C LEU A 172 10.49 -3.32 10.30
N ILE A 173 9.67 -4.19 9.74
CA ILE A 173 9.98 -5.62 9.57
C ILE A 173 10.05 -5.94 8.08
N VAL A 174 11.06 -6.73 7.70
CA VAL A 174 11.12 -7.44 6.43
C VAL A 174 11.23 -8.92 6.76
N GLY A 175 10.22 -9.70 6.45
CA GLY A 175 10.14 -11.10 6.88
C GLY A 175 9.33 -11.97 5.92
N ALA A 176 9.19 -13.25 6.27
CA ALA A 176 8.39 -14.17 5.48
C ALA A 176 6.89 -13.81 5.51
N ILE A 177 6.20 -13.98 4.37
CA ILE A 177 4.77 -13.68 4.27
C ILE A 177 3.97 -14.50 5.28
N ASP A 178 4.31 -15.77 5.45
CA ASP A 178 3.56 -16.72 6.29
C ASP A 178 3.62 -16.38 7.80
N ASP A 179 4.64 -15.62 8.24
CA ASP A 179 4.78 -15.20 9.64
C ASP A 179 3.87 -14.00 9.98
N TYR A 180 3.44 -13.20 8.99
CA TYR A 180 2.73 -11.94 9.22
C TYR A 180 1.35 -11.84 8.58
N LEU A 181 1.09 -12.62 7.55
CA LEU A 181 -0.18 -12.58 6.83
C LEU A 181 -0.86 -13.95 6.92
N PRO A 182 -2.14 -14.01 7.36
CA PRO A 182 -2.84 -15.27 7.43
C PRO A 182 -2.92 -15.91 6.05
N SER A 183 -2.56 -17.19 5.96
CA SER A 183 -2.80 -18.01 4.78
C SER A 183 -4.30 -18.06 4.55
N HIS A 184 -4.79 -17.45 3.50
CA HIS A 184 -6.18 -17.64 3.08
C HIS A 184 -6.26 -19.02 2.44
N SER A 185 -6.71 -19.99 3.23
CA SER A 185 -7.09 -21.34 2.79
C SER A 185 -8.40 -21.25 2.00
#